data_9a91075590f521651327e9beaafe946c
#
_entry.id   9a91075590f521651327e9beaafe946c
#
_cell.length_a   1.000
_cell.length_b   1.000
_cell.length_c   1.000
_cell.angle_alpha   90.00
_cell.angle_beta   90.00
_cell.angle_gamma   90.00
#
_symmetry.space_group_name_H-M   'P 1'
#
loop_
_entity.id
_entity.type
_entity.pdbx_description
1 polymer ?
#
loop_
_entity_poly.entity_id
_entity_poly.type
_entity_poly.pdbx_seq_one_letter_code
_entity_poly.pdbx_strand_id
1 'polypeptide(L)'
;MNPVRDRVGPAVLRMFHTMSVRRSQPGLVALGIVGALLGCWPEGPASAADMLAPRFSKVSTNGDLQAQVRATAAKVLPAVVSIASTVMVHDQGFSDEGLPFGMFKDVPPRRQYGQGSGVIVSSDGYIITNNHVVADAVDVEVILADRRQFKGRVVATDPKTDVAVVKINASGLPTAAWGDSSALAVGDFVLAIGNPLGLSRTVTFGIVSAVGRADVGVADVEDFIQTDAPINPGNSGGALVNTNGELVGINTAIASPTGGSVGVGFAIPSNMARTAMQSLIKTGRVVRGFLGASTQDVTPLLAKIFHLPDVKGSIITDLQAKGSAERAGLKRGDVVVRFDGRDVMDSGHLRNLMAAAAIGSKHRVELLRDARLMQAELTVQEAPRERQRKTQSAETAGPTAHPLSGVIVDEITPALARQMDLPSNTGLVVTDIEDGSLAEVSGLQPGDLLLELNRQPIPNFSTFQRLAEPLRSTDLALLLINRQGSLLYIPIQTE
;
A
#
# COMPACT_ATOMS: atom_id res chain seq x y z
N MET A 1 26.62 -29.73 45.80
CA MET A 1 27.48 -30.81 45.27
C MET A 1 27.54 -30.63 43.75
N ASN A 2 28.70 -30.35 43.28
CA ASN A 2 29.17 -30.20 41.90
C ASN A 2 29.26 -31.58 41.21
N PRO A 3 29.68 -31.70 39.95
CA PRO A 3 29.55 -30.98 38.69
C PRO A 3 29.36 -31.93 37.48
N VAL A 4 29.13 -31.44 36.28
CA VAL A 4 29.71 -31.99 35.04
C VAL A 4 30.01 -30.87 34.08
N ARG A 5 31.27 -30.73 33.80
CA ARG A 5 31.96 -29.90 32.82
C ARG A 5 32.10 -30.63 31.48
N ASP A 6 32.31 -29.80 30.45
CA ASP A 6 33.14 -30.03 29.27
C ASP A 6 32.61 -30.88 28.10
N ARG A 7 32.37 -30.18 26.98
CA ARG A 7 33.19 -30.34 25.76
C ARG A 7 32.68 -29.43 24.63
N VAL A 8 33.38 -28.33 24.40
CA VAL A 8 33.38 -27.63 23.09
C VAL A 8 34.84 -27.58 22.65
N GLY A 9 35.13 -28.28 21.55
CA GLY A 9 36.43 -28.26 20.88
C GLY A 9 36.56 -27.08 19.94
N PRO A 10 37.79 -26.56 19.74
CA PRO A 10 38.03 -25.37 18.90
C PRO A 10 38.49 -25.77 17.50
N ALA A 11 37.77 -25.30 16.47
CA ALA A 11 38.32 -25.27 15.14
C ALA A 11 37.54 -24.17 14.37
N VAL A 12 38.15 -23.05 14.15
CA VAL A 12 38.32 -22.26 12.92
C VAL A 12 38.95 -20.93 13.30
N LEU A 13 40.26 -20.95 13.37
CA LEU A 13 41.09 -19.76 13.33
C LEU A 13 42.24 -20.03 12.33
N ARG A 14 42.14 -19.47 11.11
CA ARG A 14 43.28 -19.18 10.22
C ARG A 14 42.75 -18.95 8.80
N MET A 15 42.75 -17.71 8.36
CA MET A 15 43.24 -17.32 7.02
C MET A 15 43.14 -15.80 6.88
N PHE A 16 44.08 -15.11 7.50
CA PHE A 16 44.54 -13.82 6.98
C PHE A 16 45.87 -14.04 6.30
N HIS A 17 45.92 -13.91 4.99
CA HIS A 17 47.14 -13.82 4.25
C HIS A 17 47.28 -12.44 3.65
N THR A 18 48.28 -11.76 4.14
CA THR A 18 48.92 -10.52 3.69
C THR A 18 49.06 -10.41 2.17
N MET A 19 48.55 -9.31 1.62
CA MET A 19 48.98 -8.81 0.31
C MET A 19 49.71 -7.48 0.48
N SER A 20 51.01 -7.55 0.21
CA SER A 20 52.02 -6.52 0.22
C SER A 20 51.77 -5.46 -0.86
N VAL A 21 51.71 -4.18 -0.45
CA VAL A 21 51.70 -3.02 -1.33
C VAL A 21 53.13 -2.75 -1.83
N ARG A 22 53.39 -2.89 -3.12
CA ARG A 22 54.56 -2.34 -3.76
C ARG A 22 54.30 -0.89 -4.21
N ARG A 23 55.02 0.02 -3.57
CA ARG A 23 55.23 1.39 -4.05
C ARG A 23 56.16 1.36 -5.24
N SER A 24 55.84 2.06 -6.34
CA SER A 24 56.80 2.52 -7.35
C SER A 24 56.61 4.02 -7.56
N GLN A 25 57.70 4.73 -7.42
CA GLN A 25 57.84 6.20 -7.54
C GLN A 25 58.01 6.66 -8.99
N PRO A 26 57.99 7.98 -9.28
CA PRO A 26 57.69 8.57 -10.57
C PRO A 26 58.94 8.84 -11.42
N GLY A 27 58.79 8.72 -12.72
CA GLY A 27 59.80 9.16 -13.70
C GLY A 27 59.39 10.49 -14.33
N LEU A 28 60.18 11.51 -14.04
CA LEU A 28 60.26 12.76 -14.81
C LEU A 28 60.95 12.49 -16.15
N VAL A 29 60.37 12.98 -17.24
CA VAL A 29 61.18 13.38 -18.44
C VAL A 29 60.61 14.67 -18.99
N ALA A 30 61.54 15.59 -19.21
CA ALA A 30 61.36 16.98 -19.59
C ALA A 30 61.44 17.21 -21.11
N LEU A 31 60.98 18.38 -21.49
CA LEU A 31 61.39 19.27 -22.60
C LEU A 31 61.06 18.89 -24.03
N GLY A 32 60.43 19.82 -24.70
CA GLY A 32 60.46 20.03 -26.15
C GLY A 32 59.68 21.29 -26.55
N ILE A 33 60.37 22.42 -26.59
CA ILE A 33 59.92 23.70 -27.15
C ILE A 33 60.05 23.61 -28.68
N VAL A 34 59.16 24.20 -29.47
CA VAL A 34 59.19 24.84 -30.79
C VAL A 34 57.72 24.97 -31.26
N GLY A 35 57.13 26.09 -31.65
CA GLY A 35 57.53 27.19 -32.45
C GLY A 35 56.22 27.77 -33.01
N ALA A 36 56.02 29.05 -32.86
CA ALA A 36 54.86 29.76 -33.39
C ALA A 36 54.87 29.80 -34.94
N LEU A 37 53.68 29.58 -35.55
CA LEU A 37 53.34 30.11 -36.85
C LEU A 37 51.87 30.50 -36.89
N LEU A 38 51.65 31.78 -37.12
CA LEU A 38 50.38 32.42 -37.41
C LEU A 38 49.78 31.87 -38.71
N GLY A 39 48.54 31.39 -38.64
CA GLY A 39 47.73 31.05 -39.79
C GLY A 39 46.25 31.33 -39.47
N CYS A 40 45.72 32.43 -39.97
CA CYS A 40 44.28 32.69 -40.05
C CYS A 40 43.58 31.59 -40.86
N TRP A 41 42.60 30.89 -40.19
CA TRP A 41 41.62 30.13 -40.92
C TRP A 41 40.22 30.65 -40.58
N PRO A 42 39.32 30.68 -41.56
CA PRO A 42 37.95 31.18 -41.35
C PRO A 42 37.15 30.16 -40.55
N GLU A 43 36.26 30.69 -39.71
CA GLU A 43 35.34 29.91 -38.93
C GLU A 43 34.44 29.05 -39.83
N GLY A 44 34.66 27.74 -39.82
CA GLY A 44 33.77 26.75 -40.41
C GLY A 44 32.55 26.50 -39.53
N PRO A 45 31.40 26.00 -40.05
CA PRO A 45 30.20 25.79 -39.28
C PRO A 45 30.41 24.81 -38.14
N ALA A 46 29.84 25.13 -36.99
CA ALA A 46 29.90 24.32 -35.75
C ALA A 46 29.63 22.84 -36.03
N SER A 47 30.56 21.99 -35.57
CA SER A 47 30.47 20.54 -35.73
C SER A 47 29.25 19.99 -35.05
N ALA A 48 28.56 19.03 -35.66
CA ALA A 48 27.44 18.29 -35.11
C ALA A 48 27.72 17.59 -33.75
N ALA A 49 28.97 17.56 -33.32
CA ALA A 49 29.41 17.06 -32.01
C ALA A 49 29.04 18.00 -30.85
N ASP A 50 28.88 19.32 -31.11
CA ASP A 50 28.49 20.29 -30.07
C ASP A 50 27.00 20.29 -29.75
N MET A 51 26.19 19.62 -30.55
CA MET A 51 24.73 19.52 -30.31
C MET A 51 24.33 18.30 -29.43
N LEU A 52 25.24 17.43 -29.08
CA LEU A 52 24.99 16.23 -28.26
C LEU A 52 25.65 16.25 -26.89
N ALA A 53 26.34 17.32 -26.51
CA ALA A 53 26.79 17.47 -25.14
C ALA A 53 25.57 17.75 -24.23
N PRO A 54 25.24 16.91 -23.25
CA PRO A 54 24.21 17.24 -22.28
C PRO A 54 24.64 18.55 -21.61
N ARG A 55 23.84 19.60 -21.72
CA ARG A 55 24.01 20.84 -20.95
C ARG A 55 23.71 20.48 -19.49
N PHE A 56 24.70 19.95 -18.76
CA PHE A 56 24.65 19.94 -17.32
C PHE A 56 24.61 21.42 -16.90
N SER A 57 23.43 21.91 -16.57
CA SER A 57 23.29 23.13 -15.81
C SER A 57 24.18 23.00 -14.59
N LYS A 58 24.93 24.04 -14.24
CA LYS A 58 25.86 24.04 -13.11
C LYS A 58 25.27 23.32 -11.93
N VAL A 59 25.79 22.13 -11.59
CA VAL A 59 25.42 21.44 -10.37
C VAL A 59 25.81 22.38 -9.24
N SER A 60 24.79 22.82 -8.49
CA SER A 60 24.95 23.58 -7.27
C SER A 60 25.98 22.88 -6.38
N THR A 61 26.91 23.64 -5.79
CA THR A 61 27.99 23.06 -5.00
C THR A 61 27.39 22.29 -3.80
N ASN A 62 28.00 21.19 -3.36
CA ASN A 62 27.58 20.36 -2.24
C ASN A 62 27.21 21.13 -0.94
N GLY A 63 27.70 22.35 -0.76
CA GLY A 63 27.35 23.26 0.35
C GLY A 63 25.92 23.80 0.31
N ASP A 64 25.33 23.90 -0.88
CA ASP A 64 24.00 24.46 -1.09
C ASP A 64 22.90 23.47 -0.67
N LEU A 65 23.01 22.21 -1.06
CA LEU A 65 22.05 21.15 -0.66
C LEU A 65 22.06 20.93 0.86
N GLN A 66 23.24 20.88 1.48
CA GLN A 66 23.34 20.71 2.92
C GLN A 66 22.71 21.91 3.68
N ALA A 67 22.91 23.12 3.19
CA ALA A 67 22.32 24.32 3.77
C ALA A 67 20.79 24.27 3.61
N GLN A 68 20.29 23.86 2.45
CA GLN A 68 18.86 23.71 2.18
C GLN A 68 18.21 22.67 3.08
N VAL A 69 18.79 21.47 3.22
CA VAL A 69 18.30 20.41 4.11
C VAL A 69 18.24 20.88 5.56
N ARG A 70 19.28 21.58 6.05
CA ARG A 70 19.29 22.14 7.41
C ARG A 70 18.20 23.20 7.61
N ALA A 71 18.03 24.11 6.65
CA ALA A 71 17.02 25.17 6.72
C ALA A 71 15.61 24.58 6.70
N THR A 72 15.37 23.59 5.84
CA THR A 72 14.10 22.85 5.76
C THR A 72 13.79 22.14 7.07
N ALA A 73 14.74 21.40 7.63
CA ALA A 73 14.59 20.73 8.91
C ALA A 73 14.29 21.74 10.04
N ALA A 74 15.06 22.83 10.14
CA ALA A 74 14.86 23.87 11.16
C ALA A 74 13.47 24.52 11.07
N LYS A 75 12.94 24.72 9.85
CA LYS A 75 11.61 25.29 9.60
C LYS A 75 10.48 24.38 10.08
N VAL A 76 10.59 23.06 9.87
CA VAL A 76 9.49 22.10 10.07
C VAL A 76 9.53 21.45 11.45
N LEU A 77 10.71 21.20 12.01
CA LEU A 77 10.89 20.54 13.32
C LEU A 77 10.00 21.10 14.44
N PRO A 78 9.76 22.42 14.56
CA PRO A 78 8.87 22.95 15.59
C PRO A 78 7.42 22.49 15.48
N ALA A 79 6.96 22.15 14.28
CA ALA A 79 5.59 21.71 14.03
C ALA A 79 5.40 20.17 14.20
N VAL A 80 6.48 19.41 14.38
CA VAL A 80 6.40 17.95 14.58
C VAL A 80 6.41 17.62 16.06
N VAL A 81 5.38 16.89 16.51
CA VAL A 81 5.14 16.53 17.90
C VAL A 81 5.29 15.04 18.14
N SER A 82 5.54 14.64 19.40
CA SER A 82 5.40 13.27 19.85
C SER A 82 3.96 13.03 20.32
N ILE A 83 3.43 11.86 20.00
CA ILE A 83 2.13 11.39 20.49
C ILE A 83 2.36 10.10 21.27
N ALA A 84 1.98 10.11 22.55
CA ALA A 84 1.90 8.92 23.38
C ALA A 84 0.43 8.55 23.58
N SER A 85 0.08 7.32 23.24
CA SER A 85 -1.28 6.78 23.41
C SER A 85 -1.28 5.69 24.47
N THR A 86 -2.35 5.62 25.26
CA THR A 86 -2.57 4.54 26.22
C THR A 86 -3.80 3.76 25.80
N VAL A 87 -3.65 2.45 25.59
CA VAL A 87 -4.72 1.53 25.22
C VAL A 87 -4.94 0.56 26.39
N MET A 88 -6.19 0.21 26.68
CA MET A 88 -6.54 -0.82 27.68
C MET A 88 -6.73 -2.15 26.94
N VAL A 89 -5.80 -3.06 27.09
CA VAL A 89 -5.89 -4.40 26.52
C VAL A 89 -6.53 -5.34 27.54
N HIS A 90 -7.66 -5.94 27.17
CA HIS A 90 -8.24 -7.06 27.89
C HIS A 90 -7.59 -8.32 27.33
N ASP A 91 -6.73 -8.98 28.11
CA ASP A 91 -6.28 -10.33 27.80
C ASP A 91 -7.55 -11.20 27.70
N GLN A 92 -7.97 -11.55 26.50
CA GLN A 92 -8.90 -12.64 26.29
C GLN A 92 -8.09 -13.90 26.64
N GLY A 93 -8.20 -14.29 27.91
CA GLY A 93 -7.47 -15.39 28.50
C GLY A 93 -7.47 -16.61 27.60
N PHE A 94 -6.39 -17.36 27.65
CA PHE A 94 -6.24 -18.69 27.06
C PHE A 94 -7.57 -19.42 26.96
N SER A 95 -7.95 -19.84 25.74
CA SER A 95 -9.10 -20.71 25.51
C SER A 95 -8.97 -21.91 26.47
N ASP A 96 -9.97 -22.04 27.34
CA ASP A 96 -10.05 -23.00 28.43
C ASP A 96 -10.38 -24.42 27.90
N GLU A 97 -9.46 -24.99 27.14
CA GLU A 97 -9.50 -26.43 26.80
C GLU A 97 -8.50 -27.15 27.66
N GLY A 98 -8.87 -27.40 28.91
CA GLY A 98 -8.18 -28.39 29.72
C GLY A 98 -7.93 -28.11 31.19
N LEU A 99 -8.45 -27.05 31.83
CA LEU A 99 -8.27 -26.83 33.27
C LEU A 99 -9.63 -26.78 34.00
N PRO A 100 -9.86 -27.59 35.00
CA PRO A 100 -11.09 -27.55 35.81
C PRO A 100 -11.07 -26.34 36.75
N PHE A 101 -12.20 -25.63 36.77
CA PHE A 101 -12.53 -24.49 37.63
C PHE A 101 -11.99 -23.11 37.23
N GLY A 102 -12.89 -22.29 36.74
CA GLY A 102 -12.93 -20.85 36.52
C GLY A 102 -12.09 -19.90 37.40
N MET A 103 -10.77 -20.12 37.47
CA MET A 103 -9.85 -19.41 38.36
C MET A 103 -9.25 -18.12 37.76
N PHE A 104 -9.56 -17.79 36.49
CA PHE A 104 -8.98 -16.60 35.81
C PHE A 104 -10.03 -15.72 35.13
N LYS A 105 -11.22 -15.58 35.74
CA LYS A 105 -12.30 -14.79 35.14
C LYS A 105 -12.11 -13.28 35.17
N ASP A 106 -11.16 -12.77 35.92
CA ASP A 106 -10.92 -11.34 36.08
C ASP A 106 -9.43 -10.97 35.98
N VAL A 107 -8.81 -11.16 34.83
CA VAL A 107 -7.50 -10.53 34.59
C VAL A 107 -7.76 -9.03 34.38
N PRO A 108 -7.26 -8.14 35.27
CA PRO A 108 -7.47 -6.72 35.10
C PRO A 108 -6.86 -6.25 33.78
N PRO A 109 -7.53 -5.34 33.07
CA PRO A 109 -7.02 -4.84 31.80
C PRO A 109 -5.65 -4.19 31.98
N ARG A 110 -4.72 -4.57 31.09
CA ARG A 110 -3.34 -4.03 31.12
C ARG A 110 -3.28 -2.77 30.27
N ARG A 111 -2.51 -1.79 30.75
CA ARG A 111 -2.19 -0.59 29.97
C ARG A 111 -1.07 -0.93 28.99
N GLN A 112 -1.33 -0.74 27.70
CA GLN A 112 -0.33 -0.77 26.66
C GLN A 112 -0.08 0.66 26.16
N TYR A 113 1.20 1.02 26.00
CA TYR A 113 1.60 2.32 25.54
C TYR A 113 2.01 2.27 24.08
N GLY A 114 1.33 3.06 23.25
CA GLY A 114 1.70 3.31 21.87
C GLY A 114 2.46 4.62 21.76
N GLN A 115 3.30 4.72 20.73
CA GLN A 115 4.06 5.93 20.46
C GLN A 115 4.12 6.22 18.97
N GLY A 116 4.01 7.48 18.62
CA GLY A 116 4.15 7.96 17.26
C GLY A 116 4.44 9.45 17.24
N SER A 117 4.32 10.00 16.07
CA SER A 117 4.48 11.42 15.79
C SER A 117 3.17 12.04 15.32
N GLY A 118 3.11 13.36 15.31
CA GLY A 118 2.04 14.14 14.69
C GLY A 118 2.60 15.43 14.09
N VAL A 119 1.80 16.05 13.23
CA VAL A 119 2.14 17.32 12.59
C VAL A 119 1.09 18.37 12.95
N ILE A 120 1.51 19.47 13.57
CA ILE A 120 0.64 20.62 13.84
C ILE A 120 0.36 21.33 12.51
N VAL A 121 -0.90 21.41 12.13
CA VAL A 121 -1.34 21.98 10.85
C VAL A 121 -2.21 23.23 11.02
N SER A 122 -2.52 23.60 12.27
CA SER A 122 -3.20 24.87 12.60
C SER A 122 -2.69 25.44 13.90
N SER A 123 -2.61 26.78 13.97
CA SER A 123 -2.06 27.51 15.14
C SER A 123 -2.92 27.39 16.40
N ASP A 124 -4.16 26.94 16.27
CA ASP A 124 -5.09 26.69 17.39
C ASP A 124 -5.01 25.25 17.91
N GLY A 125 -4.14 24.39 17.35
CA GLY A 125 -3.79 23.08 17.91
C GLY A 125 -4.44 21.87 17.26
N TYR A 126 -4.85 21.92 15.99
CA TYR A 126 -5.14 20.72 15.23
C TYR A 126 -3.84 20.04 14.77
N ILE A 127 -3.78 18.75 15.01
CA ILE A 127 -2.65 17.88 14.72
C ILE A 127 -3.16 16.74 13.85
N ILE A 128 -2.47 16.46 12.77
CA ILE A 128 -2.71 15.26 11.96
C ILE A 128 -1.70 14.18 12.34
N THR A 129 -2.15 12.95 12.38
CA THR A 129 -1.34 11.75 12.67
C THR A 129 -1.95 10.52 11.99
N ASN A 130 -1.37 9.34 12.19
CA ASN A 130 -1.98 8.10 11.73
C ASN A 130 -3.09 7.60 12.68
N ASN A 131 -4.06 6.89 12.11
CA ASN A 131 -5.10 6.23 12.89
C ASN A 131 -4.50 5.19 13.84
N HIS A 132 -3.60 4.33 13.37
CA HIS A 132 -2.99 3.29 14.20
C HIS A 132 -2.20 3.83 15.41
N VAL A 133 -1.77 5.09 15.39
CA VAL A 133 -1.08 5.73 16.54
C VAL A 133 -2.05 6.02 17.68
N VAL A 134 -3.33 6.29 17.38
CA VAL A 134 -4.34 6.72 18.38
C VAL A 134 -5.57 5.83 18.42
N ALA A 135 -5.59 4.73 17.67
CA ALA A 135 -6.70 3.78 17.65
C ALA A 135 -6.91 3.18 19.05
N ASP A 136 -8.17 3.11 19.48
CA ASP A 136 -8.59 2.57 20.78
C ASP A 136 -7.92 3.20 22.01
N ALA A 137 -7.26 4.37 21.83
CA ALA A 137 -6.59 5.06 22.91
C ALA A 137 -7.62 5.64 23.92
N VAL A 138 -7.49 5.26 25.18
CA VAL A 138 -8.24 5.84 26.31
C VAL A 138 -7.64 7.16 26.77
N ASP A 139 -6.38 7.39 26.49
CA ASP A 139 -5.67 8.65 26.77
C ASP A 139 -4.62 8.94 25.69
N VAL A 140 -4.49 10.20 25.32
CA VAL A 140 -3.51 10.69 24.33
C VAL A 140 -2.79 11.88 24.93
N GLU A 141 -1.48 11.79 25.00
CA GLU A 141 -0.59 12.88 25.39
C GLU A 141 0.19 13.38 24.19
N VAL A 142 0.27 14.69 24.03
CA VAL A 142 1.01 15.36 22.96
C VAL A 142 2.16 16.17 23.57
N ILE A 143 3.39 15.86 23.14
CA ILE A 143 4.60 16.54 23.58
C ILE A 143 5.14 17.40 22.45
N LEU A 144 5.16 18.70 22.63
CA LEU A 144 5.63 19.65 21.64
C LEU A 144 7.16 19.66 21.51
N ALA A 145 7.63 20.33 20.49
CA ALA A 145 9.06 20.52 20.21
C ALA A 145 9.81 21.24 21.35
N ASP A 146 9.15 22.10 22.09
CA ASP A 146 9.66 22.83 23.26
C ASP A 146 9.44 22.10 24.60
N ARG A 147 9.03 20.82 24.55
CA ARG A 147 8.73 19.92 25.67
C ARG A 147 7.48 20.26 26.47
N ARG A 148 6.66 21.20 26.05
CA ARG A 148 5.32 21.38 26.63
C ARG A 148 4.48 20.15 26.36
N GLN A 149 3.71 19.73 27.37
CA GLN A 149 2.85 18.55 27.31
C GLN A 149 1.39 19.00 27.36
N PHE A 150 0.56 18.38 26.55
CA PHE A 150 -0.87 18.65 26.47
C PHE A 150 -1.64 17.34 26.39
N LYS A 151 -2.81 17.33 27.02
CA LYS A 151 -3.78 16.28 26.78
C LYS A 151 -4.36 16.45 25.37
N GLY A 152 -4.22 15.41 24.54
CA GLY A 152 -4.78 15.35 23.22
C GLY A 152 -6.21 14.79 23.25
N ARG A 153 -7.11 15.40 22.51
CA ARG A 153 -8.46 14.86 22.26
C ARG A 153 -8.49 14.36 20.82
N VAL A 154 -8.71 13.06 20.62
CA VAL A 154 -8.99 12.51 19.30
C VAL A 154 -10.30 13.11 18.80
N VAL A 155 -10.25 13.90 17.73
CA VAL A 155 -11.44 14.52 17.12
C VAL A 155 -12.23 13.47 16.37
N ALA A 156 -11.57 12.76 15.47
CA ALA A 156 -12.08 11.64 14.72
C ALA A 156 -10.94 10.89 14.02
N THR A 157 -11.21 9.68 13.57
CA THR A 157 -10.26 8.81 12.87
C THR A 157 -10.85 8.28 11.58
N ASP A 158 -9.97 7.90 10.67
CA ASP A 158 -10.30 7.23 9.42
C ASP A 158 -9.38 6.02 9.22
N PRO A 159 -9.78 4.84 9.66
CA PRO A 159 -8.99 3.63 9.49
C PRO A 159 -8.69 3.30 8.03
N LYS A 160 -9.59 3.66 7.10
CA LYS A 160 -9.46 3.33 5.67
C LYS A 160 -8.31 4.04 4.96
N THR A 161 -7.85 5.19 5.45
CA THR A 161 -6.64 5.88 4.95
C THR A 161 -5.56 5.97 6.00
N ASP A 162 -5.77 5.38 7.17
CA ASP A 162 -4.87 5.47 8.32
C ASP A 162 -4.59 6.91 8.77
N VAL A 163 -5.60 7.80 8.74
CA VAL A 163 -5.51 9.19 9.17
C VAL A 163 -6.32 9.43 10.45
N ALA A 164 -5.76 10.19 11.37
CA ALA A 164 -6.46 10.68 12.57
C ALA A 164 -6.20 12.17 12.80
N VAL A 165 -7.14 12.82 13.48
CA VAL A 165 -7.06 14.21 13.90
C VAL A 165 -7.10 14.29 15.41
N VAL A 166 -6.08 14.92 15.99
CA VAL A 166 -5.96 15.19 17.42
C VAL A 166 -6.04 16.71 17.63
N LYS A 167 -6.73 17.14 18.69
CA LYS A 167 -6.83 18.55 19.10
C LYS A 167 -6.25 18.74 20.48
N ILE A 168 -5.34 19.71 20.61
CA ILE A 168 -4.84 20.17 21.91
C ILE A 168 -5.38 21.57 22.21
N ASN A 169 -5.49 21.89 23.48
CA ASN A 169 -5.94 23.21 23.91
C ASN A 169 -4.73 24.17 24.05
N ALA A 170 -4.27 24.68 22.92
CA ALA A 170 -3.17 25.63 22.84
C ALA A 170 -3.37 26.56 21.62
N SER A 171 -2.69 27.70 21.62
CA SER A 171 -2.75 28.69 20.55
C SER A 171 -1.36 29.25 20.23
N GLY A 172 -1.22 29.90 19.08
CA GLY A 172 0.08 30.45 18.65
C GLY A 172 1.13 29.38 18.36
N LEU A 173 0.69 28.18 17.96
CA LEU A 173 1.58 27.06 17.73
C LEU A 173 2.26 27.19 16.35
N PRO A 174 3.52 26.70 16.22
CA PRO A 174 4.16 26.55 14.93
C PRO A 174 3.42 25.51 14.09
N THR A 175 3.23 25.78 12.80
CA THR A 175 2.50 24.92 11.89
C THR A 175 3.36 24.51 10.69
N ALA A 176 3.16 23.31 10.16
CA ALA A 176 3.68 22.91 8.86
C ALA A 176 2.77 23.48 7.76
N ALA A 177 3.38 24.04 6.73
CA ALA A 177 2.65 24.47 5.54
C ALA A 177 2.29 23.25 4.68
N TRP A 178 1.05 23.18 4.16
CA TRP A 178 0.65 22.14 3.23
C TRP A 178 1.30 22.36 1.87
N GLY A 179 1.92 21.30 1.33
CA GLY A 179 2.36 21.21 -0.04
C GLY A 179 1.35 20.45 -0.91
N ASP A 180 1.57 20.47 -2.20
CA ASP A 180 0.78 19.73 -3.19
C ASP A 180 1.47 18.41 -3.53
N SER A 181 0.94 17.30 -3.01
CA SER A 181 1.49 15.96 -3.28
C SER A 181 1.28 15.50 -4.73
N SER A 182 0.35 16.11 -5.49
CA SER A 182 0.15 15.77 -6.90
C SER A 182 1.25 16.32 -7.83
N ALA A 183 2.04 17.27 -7.33
CA ALA A 183 3.18 17.83 -8.05
C ALA A 183 4.48 17.04 -7.87
N LEU A 184 4.49 16.02 -6.97
CA LEU A 184 5.68 15.21 -6.72
C LEU A 184 6.03 14.33 -7.93
N ALA A 185 7.32 14.28 -8.21
CA ALA A 185 7.89 13.38 -9.21
C ALA A 185 8.91 12.42 -8.57
N VAL A 186 9.09 11.26 -9.18
CA VAL A 186 10.16 10.31 -8.80
C VAL A 186 11.51 11.00 -8.94
N GLY A 187 12.33 10.92 -7.89
CA GLY A 187 13.62 11.61 -7.80
C GLY A 187 13.59 12.92 -7.00
N ASP A 188 12.42 13.45 -6.66
CA ASP A 188 12.32 14.65 -5.80
C ASP A 188 12.89 14.36 -4.41
N PHE A 189 13.68 15.29 -3.89
CA PHE A 189 14.23 15.20 -2.54
C PHE A 189 13.16 15.43 -1.47
N VAL A 190 13.16 14.55 -0.46
CA VAL A 190 12.24 14.62 0.67
C VAL A 190 12.95 14.40 1.99
N LEU A 191 12.39 14.97 3.07
CA LEU A 191 12.80 14.73 4.45
C LEU A 191 11.65 14.07 5.20
N ALA A 192 11.90 12.91 5.79
CA ALA A 192 10.98 12.31 6.74
C ALA A 192 11.35 12.75 8.16
N ILE A 193 10.41 13.34 8.86
CA ILE A 193 10.60 13.96 10.19
C ILE A 193 9.64 13.31 11.17
N GLY A 194 10.17 12.83 12.30
CA GLY A 194 9.41 12.32 13.42
C GLY A 194 9.96 12.77 14.76
N ASN A 195 9.21 12.52 15.81
CA ASN A 195 9.60 12.82 17.20
C ASN A 195 9.33 11.64 18.12
N PRO A 196 10.00 10.49 17.90
CA PRO A 196 9.83 9.33 18.75
C PRO A 196 10.21 9.68 20.20
N LEU A 197 9.39 9.25 21.16
CA LEU A 197 9.65 9.39 22.60
C LEU A 197 9.69 10.85 23.15
N GLY A 198 9.49 11.88 22.32
CA GLY A 198 9.64 13.27 22.77
C GLY A 198 11.06 13.67 23.21
N LEU A 199 12.03 12.74 23.10
CA LEU A 199 13.40 12.93 23.59
C LEU A 199 14.35 13.44 22.50
N SER A 200 14.17 12.99 21.26
CA SER A 200 15.00 13.42 20.14
C SER A 200 14.20 13.37 18.83
N ARG A 201 14.14 14.53 18.19
CA ARG A 201 13.55 14.61 16.84
C ARG A 201 14.47 13.96 15.85
N THR A 202 13.92 13.12 14.99
CA THR A 202 14.64 12.41 13.94
C THR A 202 14.30 13.04 12.60
N VAL A 203 15.33 13.33 11.83
CA VAL A 203 15.21 13.77 10.43
C VAL A 203 16.00 12.79 9.58
N THR A 204 15.34 12.21 8.62
CA THR A 204 15.98 11.38 7.58
C THR A 204 15.78 12.01 6.21
N PHE A 205 16.69 11.77 5.29
CA PHE A 205 16.71 12.36 3.95
C PHE A 205 16.74 11.27 2.91
N GLY A 206 16.01 11.48 1.82
CA GLY A 206 15.94 10.57 0.70
C GLY A 206 15.22 11.21 -0.49
N ILE A 207 14.69 10.37 -1.36
CA ILE A 207 13.93 10.78 -2.55
C ILE A 207 12.53 10.15 -2.57
N VAL A 208 11.68 10.68 -3.41
CA VAL A 208 10.46 10.01 -3.85
C VAL A 208 10.89 8.87 -4.78
N SER A 209 10.70 7.63 -4.35
CA SER A 209 11.03 6.42 -5.13
C SER A 209 9.89 6.01 -6.07
N ALA A 210 8.64 6.27 -5.68
CA ALA A 210 7.44 6.09 -6.50
C ALA A 210 6.29 6.93 -5.94
N VAL A 211 5.27 7.15 -6.75
CA VAL A 211 3.98 7.75 -6.38
C VAL A 211 2.85 6.81 -6.77
N GLY A 212 1.69 6.93 -6.12
CA GLY A 212 0.51 6.15 -6.47
C GLY A 212 0.60 4.67 -6.07
N ARG A 213 1.39 4.31 -5.03
CA ARG A 213 1.46 2.93 -4.56
C ARG A 213 0.15 2.52 -3.88
N ALA A 214 -0.52 1.55 -4.47
CA ALA A 214 -1.70 0.88 -3.93
C ALA A 214 -1.38 -0.59 -3.63
N ASP A 215 -2.30 -1.26 -2.93
CA ASP A 215 -2.22 -2.69 -2.58
C ASP A 215 -0.95 -3.08 -1.80
N VAL A 216 -0.47 -2.14 -0.97
CA VAL A 216 0.62 -2.39 0.00
C VAL A 216 0.12 -3.18 1.21
N GLY A 217 -1.20 -3.15 1.48
CA GLY A 217 -1.85 -3.86 2.56
C GLY A 217 -1.78 -3.15 3.92
N VAL A 218 -1.56 -1.84 3.92
CA VAL A 218 -1.50 -1.00 5.13
C VAL A 218 -2.86 -0.37 5.45
N ALA A 219 -3.63 -0.02 4.40
CA ALA A 219 -4.93 0.64 4.52
C ALA A 219 -5.86 0.22 3.37
N ASP A 220 -7.17 0.43 3.52
CA ASP A 220 -8.14 0.06 2.45
C ASP A 220 -8.05 1.00 1.22
N VAL A 221 -7.67 2.25 1.45
CA VAL A 221 -7.53 3.28 0.41
C VAL A 221 -6.09 3.75 0.42
N GLU A 222 -5.31 3.30 -0.53
CA GLU A 222 -3.88 3.50 -0.64
C GLU A 222 -3.53 4.25 -1.92
N ASP A 223 -2.72 5.28 -1.79
CA ASP A 223 -2.13 6.07 -2.88
C ASP A 223 -0.74 6.55 -2.45
N PHE A 224 0.02 5.65 -1.79
CA PHE A 224 1.20 6.05 -1.04
C PHE A 224 2.29 6.65 -1.91
N ILE A 225 2.97 7.64 -1.33
CA ILE A 225 4.29 8.07 -1.75
C ILE A 225 5.29 7.06 -1.19
N GLN A 226 6.06 6.40 -2.06
CA GLN A 226 7.18 5.56 -1.66
C GLN A 226 8.44 6.41 -1.57
N THR A 227 9.25 6.22 -0.51
CA THR A 227 10.52 6.92 -0.30
C THR A 227 11.58 5.97 0.25
N ASP A 228 12.85 6.26 -0.05
CA ASP A 228 14.01 5.62 0.58
C ASP A 228 14.52 6.39 1.80
N ALA A 229 13.96 7.59 2.09
CA ALA A 229 14.17 8.25 3.37
C ALA A 229 13.82 7.29 4.51
N PRO A 230 14.75 6.91 5.42
CA PRO A 230 14.49 5.92 6.44
C PRO A 230 13.31 6.29 7.34
N ILE A 231 12.26 5.47 7.30
CA ILE A 231 11.12 5.51 8.22
C ILE A 231 11.30 4.36 9.20
N ASN A 232 11.14 4.62 10.48
CA ASN A 232 11.27 3.64 11.57
C ASN A 232 10.16 3.85 12.59
N PRO A 233 9.89 2.88 13.49
CA PRO A 233 8.95 3.03 14.59
C PRO A 233 9.15 4.36 15.33
N GLY A 234 8.07 5.13 15.49
CA GLY A 234 8.07 6.46 16.07
C GLY A 234 8.04 7.61 15.05
N ASN A 235 8.43 7.39 13.79
CA ASN A 235 8.23 8.38 12.72
C ASN A 235 6.80 8.36 12.16
N SER A 236 6.03 7.30 12.38
CA SER A 236 4.64 7.18 11.95
C SER A 236 3.79 8.32 12.48
N GLY A 237 2.99 8.94 11.63
CA GLY A 237 2.22 10.17 11.89
C GLY A 237 3.02 11.47 11.77
N GLY A 238 4.34 11.38 11.58
CA GLY A 238 5.22 12.52 11.34
C GLY A 238 5.17 13.03 9.89
N ALA A 239 5.96 14.06 9.61
CA ALA A 239 5.94 14.78 8.34
C ALA A 239 6.88 14.13 7.30
N LEU A 240 6.40 13.97 6.06
CA LEU A 240 7.22 13.92 4.87
C LEU A 240 7.15 15.30 4.20
N VAL A 241 8.29 15.98 4.04
CA VAL A 241 8.33 17.33 3.48
C VAL A 241 9.26 17.42 2.27
N ASN A 242 8.93 18.32 1.35
CA ASN A 242 9.81 18.68 0.25
C ASN A 242 10.94 19.63 0.72
N THR A 243 11.85 19.97 -0.17
CA THR A 243 12.99 20.87 0.12
C THR A 243 12.60 22.32 0.45
N ASN A 244 11.35 22.72 0.17
CA ASN A 244 10.79 24.03 0.60
C ASN A 244 10.24 23.98 2.04
N GLY A 245 10.20 22.79 2.67
CA GLY A 245 9.61 22.58 3.99
C GLY A 245 8.08 22.59 3.96
N GLU A 246 7.50 22.15 2.87
CA GLU A 246 6.06 21.97 2.71
C GLU A 246 5.71 20.50 2.95
N LEU A 247 4.63 20.24 3.67
CA LEU A 247 4.13 18.92 4.01
C LEU A 247 3.55 18.26 2.76
N VAL A 248 4.27 17.27 2.22
CA VAL A 248 3.85 16.52 1.03
C VAL A 248 3.32 15.13 1.37
N GLY A 249 3.53 14.66 2.61
CA GLY A 249 2.96 13.39 3.07
C GLY A 249 3.00 13.23 4.59
N ILE A 250 2.30 12.22 5.08
CA ILE A 250 2.32 11.76 6.47
C ILE A 250 2.99 10.39 6.49
N ASN A 251 4.14 10.26 7.16
CA ASN A 251 4.85 8.99 7.30
C ASN A 251 3.92 7.94 7.93
N THR A 252 3.82 6.73 7.38
CA THR A 252 2.89 5.74 7.91
C THR A 252 3.50 4.36 8.14
N ALA A 253 4.11 3.76 7.14
CA ALA A 253 4.53 2.35 7.18
C ALA A 253 5.88 2.12 6.49
N ILE A 254 6.41 0.93 6.68
CA ILE A 254 7.57 0.39 5.97
C ILE A 254 7.26 -1.02 5.44
N ALA A 255 7.78 -1.37 4.28
CA ALA A 255 7.86 -2.75 3.85
C ALA A 255 9.15 -3.35 4.45
N SER A 256 9.03 -4.15 5.50
CA SER A 256 10.20 -4.69 6.20
C SER A 256 9.90 -6.04 6.83
N PRO A 257 10.66 -7.09 6.54
CA PRO A 257 10.54 -8.37 7.22
C PRO A 257 11.10 -8.35 8.66
N THR A 258 11.91 -7.33 9.01
CA THR A 258 12.61 -7.24 10.31
C THR A 258 12.09 -6.12 11.21
N GLY A 259 11.11 -5.33 10.74
CA GLY A 259 10.55 -4.18 11.48
C GLY A 259 11.40 -2.90 11.45
N GLY A 260 12.58 -2.90 10.84
CA GLY A 260 13.41 -1.72 10.60
C GLY A 260 13.41 -1.30 9.13
N SER A 261 13.81 -0.06 8.82
CA SER A 261 13.88 0.45 7.45
C SER A 261 14.89 -0.34 6.62
N VAL A 262 14.45 -0.83 5.46
CA VAL A 262 15.28 -1.46 4.42
C VAL A 262 15.34 -0.62 3.13
N GLY A 263 15.01 0.69 3.23
CA GLY A 263 14.99 1.59 2.08
C GLY A 263 13.64 1.63 1.35
N VAL A 264 12.57 1.07 1.93
CA VAL A 264 11.21 1.14 1.40
C VAL A 264 10.26 1.63 2.48
N GLY A 265 9.97 2.91 2.43
CA GLY A 265 9.02 3.58 3.32
C GLY A 265 7.84 4.14 2.54
N PHE A 266 6.71 4.31 3.21
CA PHE A 266 5.47 4.81 2.67
C PHE A 266 4.93 6.00 3.45
N ALA A 267 4.40 6.97 2.73
CA ALA A 267 3.70 8.12 3.32
C ALA A 267 2.36 8.36 2.62
N ILE A 268 1.34 8.72 3.40
CA ILE A 268 0.03 9.14 2.90
C ILE A 268 0.19 10.50 2.23
N PRO A 269 -0.24 10.70 0.97
CA PRO A 269 -0.11 11.98 0.27
C PRO A 269 -0.81 13.13 1.02
N SER A 270 -0.18 14.30 1.03
CA SER A 270 -0.71 15.48 1.73
C SER A 270 -2.11 15.89 1.27
N ASN A 271 -2.42 15.79 -0.02
CA ASN A 271 -3.73 16.12 -0.56
C ASN A 271 -4.82 15.18 -0.01
N MET A 272 -4.53 13.87 0.05
CA MET A 272 -5.42 12.87 0.66
C MET A 272 -5.58 13.12 2.17
N ALA A 273 -4.49 13.31 2.89
CA ALA A 273 -4.48 13.56 4.32
C ALA A 273 -5.25 14.84 4.70
N ARG A 274 -5.08 15.93 3.93
CA ARG A 274 -5.78 17.20 4.10
C ARG A 274 -7.28 17.06 3.87
N THR A 275 -7.69 16.35 2.81
CA THR A 275 -9.09 16.08 2.51
C THR A 275 -9.76 15.24 3.59
N ALA A 276 -9.08 14.18 4.05
CA ALA A 276 -9.55 13.34 5.15
C ALA A 276 -9.71 14.17 6.44
N MET A 277 -8.68 14.95 6.81
CA MET A 277 -8.71 15.82 7.99
C MET A 277 -9.89 16.81 7.96
N GLN A 278 -10.12 17.50 6.82
CA GLN A 278 -11.22 18.44 6.68
C GLN A 278 -12.59 17.76 6.88
N SER A 279 -12.77 16.56 6.30
CA SER A 279 -13.96 15.75 6.49
C SER A 279 -14.13 15.34 7.96
N LEU A 280 -13.08 14.84 8.60
CA LEU A 280 -13.08 14.41 10.00
C LEU A 280 -13.47 15.57 10.95
N ILE A 281 -12.92 16.76 10.73
CA ILE A 281 -13.26 17.94 11.54
C ILE A 281 -14.71 18.37 11.33
N LYS A 282 -15.19 18.36 10.07
CA LYS A 282 -16.52 18.87 9.71
C LYS A 282 -17.65 17.92 10.08
N THR A 283 -17.46 16.61 9.87
CA THR A 283 -18.54 15.62 9.90
C THR A 283 -18.26 14.44 10.84
N GLY A 284 -17.07 14.37 11.44
CA GLY A 284 -16.64 13.23 12.27
C GLY A 284 -16.28 11.98 11.47
N ARG A 285 -16.38 12.00 10.15
CA ARG A 285 -16.08 10.84 9.27
C ARG A 285 -15.61 11.30 7.90
N VAL A 286 -14.90 10.43 7.19
CA VAL A 286 -14.56 10.64 5.78
C VAL A 286 -15.66 10.00 4.92
N VAL A 287 -16.30 10.84 4.09
CA VAL A 287 -17.28 10.40 3.10
C VAL A 287 -16.57 10.20 1.78
N ARG A 288 -16.69 9.01 1.19
CA ARG A 288 -15.99 8.64 -0.05
C ARG A 288 -16.96 8.31 -1.15
N GLY A 289 -16.57 8.70 -2.36
CA GLY A 289 -17.21 8.20 -3.57
C GLY A 289 -16.98 6.70 -3.75
N PHE A 290 -17.99 6.02 -4.27
CA PHE A 290 -17.97 4.59 -4.50
C PHE A 290 -18.56 4.26 -5.88
N LEU A 291 -17.89 3.34 -6.57
CA LEU A 291 -18.30 2.88 -7.90
C LEU A 291 -19.62 2.09 -7.86
N GLY A 292 -19.91 1.43 -6.76
CA GLY A 292 -21.02 0.48 -6.67
C GLY A 292 -20.68 -0.84 -7.36
N ALA A 293 -19.40 -1.21 -7.38
CA ALA A 293 -18.89 -2.45 -7.95
C ALA A 293 -17.64 -2.91 -7.21
N SER A 294 -17.39 -4.22 -7.22
CA SER A 294 -16.10 -4.82 -6.89
C SER A 294 -15.24 -4.90 -8.14
N THR A 295 -13.94 -4.73 -7.99
CA THR A 295 -13.00 -4.70 -9.11
C THR A 295 -11.74 -5.48 -8.81
N GLN A 296 -11.02 -5.89 -9.86
CA GLN A 296 -9.79 -6.66 -9.82
C GLN A 296 -8.80 -6.14 -10.87
N ASP A 297 -7.50 -6.27 -10.57
CA ASP A 297 -6.44 -5.89 -11.48
C ASP A 297 -6.38 -6.77 -12.72
N VAL A 298 -5.93 -6.16 -13.82
CA VAL A 298 -5.66 -6.86 -15.07
C VAL A 298 -4.29 -7.51 -14.97
N THR A 299 -4.25 -8.85 -14.85
CA THR A 299 -3.00 -9.61 -15.00
C THR A 299 -2.71 -9.87 -16.49
N PRO A 300 -1.46 -10.23 -16.90
CA PRO A 300 -1.15 -10.57 -18.28
C PRO A 300 -2.06 -11.66 -18.87
N LEU A 301 -2.43 -12.63 -18.03
CA LEU A 301 -3.30 -13.73 -18.43
C LEU A 301 -4.76 -13.28 -18.61
N LEU A 302 -5.25 -12.43 -17.69
CA LEU A 302 -6.58 -11.81 -17.83
C LEU A 302 -6.62 -10.88 -19.05
N ALA A 303 -5.57 -10.11 -19.34
CA ALA A 303 -5.50 -9.30 -20.54
C ALA A 303 -5.68 -10.14 -21.81
N LYS A 304 -5.04 -11.32 -21.87
CA LYS A 304 -5.19 -12.27 -22.98
C LYS A 304 -6.63 -12.80 -23.11
N ILE A 305 -7.26 -13.20 -21.98
CA ILE A 305 -8.63 -13.73 -21.95
C ILE A 305 -9.67 -12.67 -22.36
N PHE A 306 -9.48 -11.44 -21.88
CA PHE A 306 -10.39 -10.33 -22.16
C PHE A 306 -10.03 -9.59 -23.45
N HIS A 307 -9.03 -10.07 -24.20
CA HIS A 307 -8.55 -9.46 -25.46
C HIS A 307 -8.20 -7.96 -25.30
N LEU A 308 -7.51 -7.62 -24.20
CA LEU A 308 -7.09 -6.25 -23.92
C LEU A 308 -5.80 -5.92 -24.66
N PRO A 309 -5.58 -4.66 -25.04
CA PRO A 309 -4.38 -4.23 -25.73
C PRO A 309 -3.14 -4.19 -24.82
N ASP A 310 -3.35 -4.06 -23.52
CA ASP A 310 -2.29 -4.02 -22.49
C ASP A 310 -2.81 -4.52 -21.14
N VAL A 311 -1.93 -4.54 -20.12
CA VAL A 311 -2.22 -4.98 -18.75
C VAL A 311 -2.68 -3.81 -17.84
N LYS A 312 -3.38 -2.83 -18.39
CA LYS A 312 -3.92 -1.69 -17.66
C LYS A 312 -5.43 -1.78 -17.52
N GLY A 313 -5.95 -1.10 -16.50
CA GLY A 313 -7.37 -1.03 -16.24
C GLY A 313 -7.80 -1.86 -15.04
N SER A 314 -9.10 -1.86 -14.80
CA SER A 314 -9.72 -2.53 -13.66
C SER A 314 -10.93 -3.31 -14.11
N ILE A 315 -10.93 -4.64 -13.88
CA ILE A 315 -12.01 -5.56 -14.28
C ILE A 315 -13.13 -5.50 -13.25
N ILE A 316 -14.36 -5.29 -13.69
CA ILE A 316 -15.54 -5.38 -12.80
C ILE A 316 -15.83 -6.85 -12.54
N THR A 317 -15.72 -7.28 -11.29
CA THR A 317 -15.99 -8.65 -10.84
C THR A 317 -17.40 -8.82 -10.29
N ASP A 318 -17.96 -7.76 -9.69
CA ASP A 318 -19.32 -7.75 -9.17
C ASP A 318 -19.94 -6.36 -9.21
N LEU A 319 -21.26 -6.30 -9.19
CA LEU A 319 -22.05 -5.06 -9.18
C LEU A 319 -22.99 -5.04 -7.97
N GLN A 320 -22.96 -3.95 -7.23
CA GLN A 320 -23.95 -3.73 -6.20
C GLN A 320 -25.33 -3.47 -6.84
N ALA A 321 -26.31 -4.24 -6.43
CA ALA A 321 -27.69 -4.07 -6.90
C ALA A 321 -28.16 -2.62 -6.64
N LYS A 322 -28.67 -1.96 -7.68
CA LYS A 322 -29.04 -0.53 -7.69
C LYS A 322 -27.87 0.41 -7.39
N GLY A 323 -26.63 -0.05 -7.52
CA GLY A 323 -25.41 0.75 -7.40
C GLY A 323 -25.21 1.72 -8.56
N SER A 324 -24.25 2.65 -8.44
CA SER A 324 -23.96 3.62 -9.50
C SER A 324 -23.45 2.97 -10.78
N ALA A 325 -22.62 1.94 -10.68
CA ALA A 325 -22.12 1.20 -11.85
C ALA A 325 -23.24 0.50 -12.60
N GLU A 326 -24.14 -0.21 -11.88
CA GLU A 326 -25.27 -0.89 -12.51
C GLU A 326 -26.22 0.12 -13.20
N ARG A 327 -26.54 1.24 -12.53
CA ARG A 327 -27.37 2.33 -13.13
C ARG A 327 -26.73 2.96 -14.34
N ALA A 328 -25.40 3.03 -14.40
CA ALA A 328 -24.64 3.51 -15.54
C ALA A 328 -24.53 2.49 -16.68
N GLY A 329 -25.10 1.29 -16.50
CA GLY A 329 -25.09 0.19 -17.50
C GLY A 329 -23.79 -0.59 -17.61
N LEU A 330 -22.90 -0.48 -16.59
CA LEU A 330 -21.72 -1.33 -16.46
C LEU A 330 -22.15 -2.77 -16.17
N LYS A 331 -21.33 -3.73 -16.55
CA LYS A 331 -21.58 -5.16 -16.38
C LYS A 331 -20.35 -5.87 -15.81
N ARG A 332 -20.56 -7.03 -15.22
CA ARG A 332 -19.46 -7.93 -14.86
C ARG A 332 -18.64 -8.27 -16.09
N GLY A 333 -17.33 -8.27 -15.98
CA GLY A 333 -16.39 -8.50 -17.07
C GLY A 333 -16.06 -7.25 -17.90
N ASP A 334 -16.66 -6.08 -17.61
CA ASP A 334 -16.19 -4.81 -18.17
C ASP A 334 -14.83 -4.46 -17.60
N VAL A 335 -13.96 -3.88 -18.41
CA VAL A 335 -12.65 -3.39 -17.96
C VAL A 335 -12.65 -1.86 -18.06
N VAL A 336 -12.63 -1.20 -16.93
CA VAL A 336 -12.54 0.27 -16.86
C VAL A 336 -11.12 0.68 -17.20
N VAL A 337 -10.96 1.46 -18.27
CA VAL A 337 -9.64 1.89 -18.79
C VAL A 337 -9.39 3.39 -18.59
N ARG A 338 -10.45 4.21 -18.47
CA ARG A 338 -10.32 5.65 -18.17
C ARG A 338 -11.46 6.15 -17.30
N PHE A 339 -11.13 7.13 -16.45
CA PHE A 339 -12.05 7.90 -15.61
C PHE A 339 -11.79 9.38 -15.83
N ASP A 340 -12.77 10.14 -16.35
CA ASP A 340 -12.63 11.54 -16.75
C ASP A 340 -11.41 11.82 -17.65
N GLY A 341 -11.13 10.93 -18.60
CA GLY A 341 -10.00 11.04 -19.51
C GLY A 341 -8.64 10.66 -18.90
N ARG A 342 -8.57 10.34 -17.60
CA ARG A 342 -7.36 9.83 -16.94
C ARG A 342 -7.29 8.33 -17.12
N ASP A 343 -6.14 7.79 -17.51
CA ASP A 343 -5.94 6.36 -17.63
C ASP A 343 -6.09 5.69 -16.26
N VAL A 344 -6.80 4.58 -16.21
CA VAL A 344 -6.89 3.70 -15.03
C VAL A 344 -5.79 2.66 -15.14
N MET A 345 -4.87 2.66 -14.18
CA MET A 345 -3.72 1.75 -14.20
C MET A 345 -4.08 0.37 -13.65
N ASP A 346 -4.81 0.35 -12.51
CA ASP A 346 -5.21 -0.82 -11.73
C ASP A 346 -6.50 -0.53 -10.93
N SER A 347 -6.98 -1.48 -10.15
CA SER A 347 -8.19 -1.35 -9.32
C SER A 347 -7.99 -0.40 -8.12
N GLY A 348 -6.79 -0.34 -7.58
CA GLY A 348 -6.42 0.63 -6.53
C GLY A 348 -6.50 2.06 -7.04
N HIS A 349 -5.93 2.33 -8.22
CA HIS A 349 -6.02 3.64 -8.88
C HIS A 349 -7.48 4.04 -9.17
N LEU A 350 -8.32 3.13 -9.71
CA LEU A 350 -9.75 3.41 -9.91
C LEU A 350 -10.46 3.72 -8.59
N ARG A 351 -10.18 2.96 -7.52
CA ARG A 351 -10.73 3.18 -6.18
C ARG A 351 -10.39 4.57 -5.65
N ASN A 352 -9.14 5.00 -5.83
CA ASN A 352 -8.66 6.32 -5.40
C ASN A 352 -9.33 7.46 -6.19
N LEU A 353 -9.44 7.33 -7.52
CA LEU A 353 -10.15 8.31 -8.35
C LEU A 353 -11.62 8.44 -7.92
N MET A 354 -12.28 7.33 -7.65
CA MET A 354 -13.66 7.32 -7.15
C MET A 354 -13.79 7.91 -5.74
N ALA A 355 -12.87 7.57 -4.83
CA ALA A 355 -12.88 8.08 -3.45
C ALA A 355 -12.67 9.60 -3.38
N ALA A 356 -11.92 10.18 -4.32
CA ALA A 356 -11.69 11.61 -4.45
C ALA A 356 -12.87 12.36 -5.10
N ALA A 357 -13.76 11.67 -5.82
CA ALA A 357 -14.88 12.28 -6.52
C ALA A 357 -15.99 12.71 -5.55
N ALA A 358 -16.61 13.87 -5.82
CA ALA A 358 -17.69 14.38 -4.97
C ALA A 358 -18.95 13.51 -5.10
N ILE A 359 -19.60 13.26 -3.96
CA ILE A 359 -20.87 12.53 -3.96
C ILE A 359 -21.92 13.28 -4.78
N GLY A 360 -22.62 12.56 -5.68
CA GLY A 360 -23.62 13.11 -6.59
C GLY A 360 -23.05 13.72 -7.86
N SER A 361 -21.72 13.85 -8.01
CA SER A 361 -21.12 14.31 -9.23
C SER A 361 -21.19 13.24 -10.34
N LYS A 362 -21.21 13.69 -11.59
CA LYS A 362 -21.25 12.86 -12.79
C LYS A 362 -19.86 12.80 -13.41
N HIS A 363 -19.44 11.60 -13.73
CA HIS A 363 -18.11 11.30 -14.27
C HIS A 363 -18.23 10.42 -15.50
N ARG A 364 -17.35 10.67 -16.47
CA ARG A 364 -17.26 9.86 -17.68
C ARG A 364 -16.32 8.68 -17.45
N VAL A 365 -16.83 7.48 -17.69
CA VAL A 365 -16.07 6.24 -17.61
C VAL A 365 -15.93 5.66 -19.02
N GLU A 366 -14.69 5.33 -19.41
CA GLU A 366 -14.43 4.56 -20.64
C GLU A 366 -14.07 3.14 -20.23
N LEU A 367 -14.69 2.17 -20.89
CA LEU A 367 -14.55 0.75 -20.57
C LEU A 367 -14.41 -0.08 -21.85
N LEU A 368 -13.76 -1.22 -21.72
CA LEU A 368 -13.74 -2.26 -22.74
C LEU A 368 -14.73 -3.37 -22.37
N ARG A 369 -15.65 -3.67 -23.27
CA ARG A 369 -16.59 -4.81 -23.20
C ARG A 369 -16.46 -5.61 -24.47
N ASP A 370 -16.10 -6.89 -24.35
CA ASP A 370 -15.86 -7.78 -25.50
C ASP A 370 -14.96 -7.13 -26.56
N ALA A 371 -13.82 -6.59 -26.13
CA ALA A 371 -12.82 -5.85 -26.91
C ALA A 371 -13.33 -4.57 -27.60
N ARG A 372 -14.53 -4.08 -27.27
CA ARG A 372 -15.09 -2.83 -27.82
C ARG A 372 -15.04 -1.72 -26.79
N LEU A 373 -14.48 -0.57 -27.20
CA LEU A 373 -14.46 0.62 -26.35
C LEU A 373 -15.88 1.19 -26.23
N MET A 374 -16.34 1.37 -25.02
CA MET A 374 -17.64 1.96 -24.67
C MET A 374 -17.46 3.12 -23.71
N GLN A 375 -18.48 3.96 -23.57
CA GLN A 375 -18.51 5.07 -22.63
C GLN A 375 -19.79 5.01 -21.82
N ALA A 376 -19.68 5.34 -20.53
CA ALA A 376 -20.80 5.44 -19.62
C ALA A 376 -20.69 6.74 -18.79
N GLU A 377 -21.82 7.31 -18.39
CA GLU A 377 -21.87 8.38 -17.40
C GLU A 377 -22.24 7.78 -16.04
N LEU A 378 -21.33 7.92 -15.10
CA LEU A 378 -21.49 7.40 -13.76
C LEU A 378 -21.76 8.53 -12.77
N THR A 379 -22.81 8.39 -11.96
CA THR A 379 -23.07 9.31 -10.83
C THR A 379 -22.51 8.69 -9.55
N VAL A 380 -21.56 9.40 -8.93
CA VAL A 380 -20.87 8.91 -7.72
C VAL A 380 -21.83 8.82 -6.55
N GLN A 381 -21.89 7.69 -5.89
CA GLN A 381 -22.65 7.48 -4.65
C GLN A 381 -21.72 7.36 -3.45
N GLU A 382 -22.25 7.50 -2.24
CA GLU A 382 -21.52 7.27 -1.00
C GLU A 382 -21.25 5.77 -0.84
N ALA A 383 -20.04 5.43 -0.38
CA ALA A 383 -19.68 4.05 -0.05
C ALA A 383 -20.60 3.51 1.07
N PRO A 384 -21.10 2.25 0.97
CA PRO A 384 -21.90 1.62 2.02
C PRO A 384 -21.14 1.57 3.35
N ARG A 385 -21.89 1.62 4.46
CA ARG A 385 -21.32 1.36 5.80
C ARG A 385 -21.08 -0.14 5.94
N GLU A 386 -19.83 -0.54 6.15
CA GLU A 386 -19.50 -1.94 6.40
C GLU A 386 -20.06 -2.45 7.74
N ARG A 387 -20.65 -3.65 7.70
CA ARG A 387 -20.88 -4.47 8.89
C ARG A 387 -19.75 -5.50 8.95
N GLN A 388 -18.96 -5.51 10.03
CA GLN A 388 -17.86 -6.45 10.25
C GLN A 388 -18.37 -7.91 10.21
N ARG A 389 -17.79 -8.75 9.35
CA ARG A 389 -17.98 -10.21 9.31
C ARG A 389 -16.72 -10.90 9.84
N LYS A 390 -16.92 -11.94 10.69
CA LYS A 390 -15.83 -12.81 11.20
C LYS A 390 -15.78 -14.10 10.36
N THR A 391 -14.56 -14.55 10.04
CA THR A 391 -14.26 -15.73 9.21
C THR A 391 -13.80 -16.92 10.06
N GLN A 392 -14.17 -18.15 9.68
CA GLN A 392 -13.58 -19.42 10.15
C GLN A 392 -13.46 -20.43 9.00
N SER A 393 -12.39 -21.22 8.99
CA SER A 393 -11.98 -22.18 7.94
C SER A 393 -12.22 -23.63 8.35
N ALA A 394 -12.40 -24.56 7.39
CA ALA A 394 -12.33 -26.03 7.58
C ALA A 394 -11.95 -26.78 6.28
N GLU A 395 -11.26 -27.93 6.40
CA GLU A 395 -10.55 -28.78 5.40
C GLU A 395 -11.34 -30.06 4.99
N THR A 396 -11.13 -30.73 3.89
CA THR A 396 -10.28 -31.71 3.12
C THR A 396 -11.09 -32.62 2.17
N ALA A 397 -10.69 -33.19 1.13
CA ALA A 397 -9.72 -33.80 0.26
C ALA A 397 -10.27 -34.75 -0.86
N GLY A 398 -9.56 -34.92 -1.99
CA GLY A 398 -9.38 -36.08 -2.86
C GLY A 398 -9.54 -35.96 -4.41
N PRO A 399 -8.60 -36.46 -5.26
CA PRO A 399 -8.26 -35.90 -6.57
C PRO A 399 -8.69 -36.61 -7.84
N THR A 400 -8.66 -35.92 -9.00
CA THR A 400 -8.44 -36.47 -10.37
C THR A 400 -8.05 -35.38 -11.39
N ALA A 401 -7.30 -35.76 -12.43
CA ALA A 401 -6.43 -34.93 -13.26
C ALA A 401 -7.02 -34.34 -14.57
N HIS A 402 -7.03 -33.00 -14.71
CA HIS A 402 -7.16 -32.15 -15.93
C HIS A 402 -6.61 -30.71 -15.56
N PRO A 403 -6.74 -29.63 -16.36
CA PRO A 403 -6.19 -28.30 -15.97
C PRO A 403 -6.67 -27.82 -14.60
N LEU A 404 -7.80 -28.36 -14.13
CA LEU A 404 -8.27 -28.28 -12.77
C LEU A 404 -7.90 -29.55 -11.98
N SER A 405 -6.85 -30.27 -12.40
CA SER A 405 -6.30 -31.42 -11.70
C SER A 405 -5.82 -31.01 -10.33
N GLY A 406 -6.07 -31.84 -9.33
CA GLY A 406 -5.71 -31.55 -7.94
C GLY A 406 -6.70 -30.61 -7.26
N VAL A 407 -7.78 -30.15 -7.92
CA VAL A 407 -8.86 -29.40 -7.26
C VAL A 407 -9.94 -30.35 -6.81
N ILE A 408 -10.16 -30.40 -5.52
CA ILE A 408 -11.24 -31.18 -4.92
C ILE A 408 -12.36 -30.22 -4.58
N VAL A 409 -13.56 -30.58 -5.02
CA VAL A 409 -14.75 -29.76 -4.83
C VAL A 409 -15.92 -30.58 -4.30
N ASP A 410 -16.66 -29.97 -3.39
CA ASP A 410 -17.93 -30.50 -2.89
C ASP A 410 -19.10 -29.61 -3.28
N GLU A 411 -20.28 -30.22 -3.42
CA GLU A 411 -21.51 -29.45 -3.65
C GLU A 411 -21.92 -28.68 -2.38
N ILE A 412 -22.34 -27.43 -2.57
CA ILE A 412 -22.81 -26.60 -1.47
C ILE A 412 -24.13 -27.17 -0.93
N THR A 413 -24.10 -27.69 0.28
CA THR A 413 -25.31 -28.10 1.00
C THR A 413 -25.99 -26.92 1.67
N PRO A 414 -27.32 -26.99 1.96
CA PRO A 414 -28.01 -25.94 2.73
C PRO A 414 -27.41 -25.70 4.15
N ALA A 415 -26.74 -26.69 4.71
CA ALA A 415 -26.02 -26.57 5.97
C ALA A 415 -24.74 -25.76 5.80
N LEU A 416 -23.93 -26.09 4.80
CA LEU A 416 -22.69 -25.39 4.45
C LEU A 416 -22.97 -23.94 4.01
N ALA A 417 -24.03 -23.73 3.22
CA ALA A 417 -24.44 -22.38 2.81
C ALA A 417 -24.79 -21.50 4.02
N ARG A 418 -25.44 -22.04 5.04
CA ARG A 418 -25.73 -21.32 6.28
C ARG A 418 -24.50 -21.09 7.13
N GLN A 419 -23.60 -22.09 7.21
CA GLN A 419 -22.35 -21.99 7.97
C GLN A 419 -21.42 -20.91 7.39
N MET A 420 -21.37 -20.81 6.07
CA MET A 420 -20.51 -19.87 5.34
C MET A 420 -21.22 -18.56 4.97
N ASP A 421 -22.47 -18.35 5.40
CA ASP A 421 -23.31 -17.16 5.08
C ASP A 421 -23.34 -16.84 3.57
N LEU A 422 -23.57 -17.89 2.76
CA LEU A 422 -23.55 -17.77 1.30
C LEU A 422 -24.87 -17.24 0.76
N PRO A 423 -24.84 -16.42 -0.30
CA PRO A 423 -26.05 -15.84 -0.89
C PRO A 423 -26.90 -16.87 -1.67
N SER A 424 -26.36 -18.06 -1.94
CA SER A 424 -27.05 -19.13 -2.68
C SER A 424 -26.68 -20.51 -2.15
N ASN A 425 -27.59 -21.49 -2.38
CA ASN A 425 -27.36 -22.91 -2.06
C ASN A 425 -26.83 -23.67 -3.29
N THR A 426 -26.29 -22.97 -4.29
CA THR A 426 -25.83 -23.57 -5.57
C THR A 426 -24.39 -23.20 -5.81
N GLY A 427 -23.64 -24.14 -6.39
CA GLY A 427 -22.23 -24.01 -6.69
C GLY A 427 -21.41 -25.13 -6.05
N LEU A 428 -20.11 -25.03 -6.18
CA LEU A 428 -19.14 -25.97 -5.62
C LEU A 428 -18.20 -25.20 -4.70
N VAL A 429 -17.80 -25.80 -3.61
CA VAL A 429 -16.75 -25.29 -2.74
C VAL A 429 -15.48 -26.11 -2.99
N VAL A 430 -14.35 -25.43 -3.10
CA VAL A 430 -13.03 -26.06 -3.14
C VAL A 430 -12.72 -26.52 -1.73
N THR A 431 -12.59 -27.83 -1.54
CA THR A 431 -12.30 -28.41 -0.23
C THR A 431 -10.82 -28.70 -0.04
N ASP A 432 -10.11 -28.99 -1.14
CA ASP A 432 -8.67 -29.19 -1.10
C ASP A 432 -8.04 -28.93 -2.49
N ILE A 433 -6.72 -28.68 -2.49
CA ILE A 433 -5.94 -28.45 -3.70
C ILE A 433 -4.61 -29.18 -3.55
N GLU A 434 -4.25 -29.98 -4.55
CA GLU A 434 -2.97 -30.69 -4.57
C GLU A 434 -1.81 -29.71 -4.68
N ASP A 435 -0.82 -29.88 -3.79
CA ASP A 435 0.39 -29.06 -3.76
C ASP A 435 1.14 -29.10 -5.11
N GLY A 436 1.51 -27.93 -5.61
CA GLY A 436 2.16 -27.81 -6.92
C GLY A 436 1.22 -27.94 -8.12
N SER A 437 -0.09 -28.07 -7.92
CA SER A 437 -1.06 -28.08 -8.99
C SER A 437 -1.16 -26.72 -9.70
N LEU A 438 -1.60 -26.73 -10.97
CA LEU A 438 -1.82 -25.48 -11.71
C LEU A 438 -2.85 -24.57 -11.03
N ALA A 439 -3.83 -25.15 -10.38
CA ALA A 439 -4.85 -24.42 -9.64
C ALA A 439 -4.24 -23.68 -8.43
N GLU A 440 -3.37 -24.34 -7.67
CA GLU A 440 -2.65 -23.69 -6.55
C GLU A 440 -1.75 -22.57 -7.07
N VAL A 441 -0.91 -22.84 -8.07
CA VAL A 441 -0.02 -21.84 -8.68
C VAL A 441 -0.80 -20.66 -9.26
N SER A 442 -2.02 -20.89 -9.76
CA SER A 442 -2.92 -19.84 -10.25
C SER A 442 -3.62 -19.07 -9.11
N GLY A 443 -3.42 -19.47 -7.87
CA GLY A 443 -3.94 -18.78 -6.69
C GLY A 443 -5.34 -19.22 -6.25
N LEU A 444 -5.86 -20.37 -6.72
CA LEU A 444 -7.06 -20.98 -6.14
C LEU A 444 -6.74 -21.47 -4.73
N GLN A 445 -7.71 -21.43 -3.81
CA GLN A 445 -7.52 -21.80 -2.41
C GLN A 445 -8.67 -22.65 -1.88
N PRO A 446 -8.42 -23.54 -0.92
CA PRO A 446 -9.48 -24.18 -0.18
C PRO A 446 -10.44 -23.15 0.45
N GLY A 447 -11.75 -23.41 0.37
CA GLY A 447 -12.80 -22.47 0.78
C GLY A 447 -13.33 -21.57 -0.33
N ASP A 448 -12.72 -21.55 -1.52
CA ASP A 448 -13.24 -20.83 -2.66
C ASP A 448 -14.52 -21.49 -3.20
N LEU A 449 -15.52 -20.67 -3.51
CA LEU A 449 -16.74 -21.16 -4.15
C LEU A 449 -16.62 -20.98 -5.65
N LEU A 450 -16.70 -22.05 -6.41
CA LEU A 450 -16.69 -22.03 -7.87
C LEU A 450 -18.08 -21.65 -8.39
N LEU A 451 -18.20 -20.52 -9.06
CA LEU A 451 -19.47 -20.00 -9.58
C LEU A 451 -19.61 -20.16 -11.09
N GLU A 452 -18.53 -19.92 -11.83
CA GLU A 452 -18.51 -20.00 -13.29
C GLU A 452 -17.18 -20.59 -13.78
N LEU A 453 -17.24 -21.38 -14.87
CA LEU A 453 -16.10 -21.80 -15.65
C LEU A 453 -16.28 -21.29 -17.09
N ASN A 454 -15.29 -20.52 -17.58
CA ASN A 454 -15.35 -19.89 -18.91
C ASN A 454 -16.65 -19.10 -19.15
N ARG A 455 -17.08 -18.33 -18.12
CA ARG A 455 -18.32 -17.54 -18.12
C ARG A 455 -19.61 -18.35 -18.17
N GLN A 456 -19.54 -19.67 -17.96
CA GLN A 456 -20.70 -20.54 -17.84
C GLN A 456 -20.96 -20.89 -16.38
N PRO A 457 -22.19 -20.73 -15.86
CA PRO A 457 -22.51 -21.03 -14.46
C PRO A 457 -22.27 -22.50 -14.10
N ILE A 458 -21.76 -22.72 -12.88
CA ILE A 458 -21.52 -24.03 -12.28
C ILE A 458 -22.55 -24.25 -11.13
N PRO A 459 -23.79 -24.68 -11.41
CA PRO A 459 -24.77 -24.91 -10.36
C PRO A 459 -24.55 -26.19 -9.54
N ASN A 460 -23.80 -27.19 -10.08
CA ASN A 460 -23.56 -28.48 -9.45
C ASN A 460 -22.35 -29.19 -10.06
N PHE A 461 -21.94 -30.30 -9.45
CA PHE A 461 -20.76 -31.06 -9.82
C PHE A 461 -20.83 -31.63 -11.24
N SER A 462 -22.00 -32.11 -11.68
CA SER A 462 -22.16 -32.67 -13.01
C SER A 462 -21.96 -31.61 -14.11
N THR A 463 -22.39 -30.39 -13.88
CA THR A 463 -22.12 -29.26 -14.80
C THR A 463 -20.65 -28.93 -14.84
N PHE A 464 -19.99 -28.88 -13.66
CA PHE A 464 -18.55 -28.64 -13.56
C PHE A 464 -17.76 -29.70 -14.38
N GLN A 465 -18.04 -31.00 -14.16
CA GLN A 465 -17.38 -32.06 -14.92
C GLN A 465 -17.56 -31.88 -16.42
N ARG A 466 -18.78 -31.65 -16.87
CA ARG A 466 -19.08 -31.45 -18.29
C ARG A 466 -18.36 -30.25 -18.93
N LEU A 467 -18.16 -29.17 -18.14
CA LEU A 467 -17.45 -27.99 -18.61
C LEU A 467 -15.93 -28.15 -18.53
N ALA A 468 -15.44 -28.91 -17.58
CA ALA A 468 -14.03 -29.19 -17.35
C ALA A 468 -13.47 -30.28 -18.27
N GLU A 469 -14.25 -31.35 -18.53
CA GLU A 469 -13.83 -32.52 -19.34
C GLU A 469 -13.26 -32.17 -20.73
N PRO A 470 -13.81 -31.19 -21.49
CA PRO A 470 -13.25 -30.86 -22.81
C PRO A 470 -11.98 -30.01 -22.73
N LEU A 471 -11.59 -29.48 -21.55
CA LEU A 471 -10.39 -28.68 -21.38
C LEU A 471 -9.15 -29.57 -21.51
N ARG A 472 -8.29 -29.23 -22.46
CA ARG A 472 -6.99 -29.91 -22.67
C ARG A 472 -5.94 -29.24 -21.81
N SER A 473 -4.83 -29.92 -21.59
CA SER A 473 -3.69 -29.41 -20.82
C SER A 473 -3.07 -28.13 -21.37
N THR A 474 -3.43 -27.68 -22.57
CA THR A 474 -2.95 -26.42 -23.18
C THR A 474 -4.02 -25.33 -23.20
N ASP A 475 -5.22 -25.59 -22.70
CA ASP A 475 -6.33 -24.64 -22.76
C ASP A 475 -6.28 -23.67 -21.60
N LEU A 476 -6.73 -22.45 -21.86
CA LEU A 476 -6.87 -21.40 -20.87
C LEU A 476 -8.24 -21.50 -20.24
N ALA A 477 -8.31 -21.75 -18.95
CA ALA A 477 -9.54 -21.79 -18.17
C ALA A 477 -9.70 -20.50 -17.34
N LEU A 478 -10.92 -19.97 -17.29
CA LEU A 478 -11.27 -18.82 -16.46
C LEU A 478 -12.31 -19.25 -15.43
N LEU A 479 -11.93 -19.28 -14.16
CA LEU A 479 -12.86 -19.47 -13.06
C LEU A 479 -13.35 -18.12 -12.54
N LEU A 480 -14.64 -17.99 -12.28
CA LEU A 480 -15.18 -16.98 -11.37
C LEU A 480 -15.43 -17.67 -10.04
N ILE A 481 -14.80 -17.17 -9.00
CA ILE A 481 -14.94 -17.70 -7.63
C ILE A 481 -15.52 -16.64 -6.69
N ASN A 482 -16.08 -17.11 -5.57
CA ASN A 482 -16.35 -16.27 -4.40
C ASN A 482 -15.42 -16.70 -3.28
N ARG A 483 -14.51 -15.81 -2.91
CA ARG A 483 -13.60 -15.95 -1.75
C ARG A 483 -14.06 -15.03 -0.65
N GLN A 484 -14.63 -15.58 0.40
CA GLN A 484 -15.05 -14.82 1.60
C GLN A 484 -15.96 -13.63 1.28
N GLY A 485 -16.87 -13.78 0.31
CA GLY A 485 -17.80 -12.73 -0.11
C GLY A 485 -17.30 -11.83 -1.25
N SER A 486 -16.03 -11.95 -1.66
CA SER A 486 -15.45 -11.23 -2.80
C SER A 486 -15.44 -12.08 -4.05
N LEU A 487 -15.93 -11.54 -5.17
CA LEU A 487 -15.88 -12.22 -6.47
C LEU A 487 -14.55 -11.92 -7.16
N LEU A 488 -13.86 -12.99 -7.60
CA LEU A 488 -12.55 -12.93 -8.25
C LEU A 488 -12.54 -13.80 -9.50
N TYR A 489 -11.85 -13.32 -10.54
CA TYR A 489 -11.49 -14.15 -11.68
C TYR A 489 -10.13 -14.80 -11.45
N ILE A 490 -10.08 -16.12 -11.51
CA ILE A 490 -8.85 -16.92 -11.45
C ILE A 490 -8.59 -17.52 -12.83
N PRO A 491 -7.62 -16.99 -13.57
CA PRO A 491 -7.21 -17.59 -14.83
C PRO A 491 -6.25 -18.75 -14.56
N ILE A 492 -6.52 -19.93 -15.11
CA ILE A 492 -5.67 -21.10 -15.02
C ILE A 492 -5.16 -21.41 -16.41
N GLN A 493 -3.84 -21.39 -16.58
CA GLN A 493 -3.17 -21.76 -17.82
C GLN A 493 -2.25 -22.93 -17.54
N THR A 494 -2.31 -23.93 -18.40
CA THR A 494 -1.26 -24.96 -18.49
C THR A 494 -0.09 -24.39 -19.28
N GLU A 495 1.13 -24.65 -18.86
CA GLU A 495 2.35 -24.32 -19.60
C GLU A 495 2.43 -25.05 -20.95
#